data_d61101d11ce2160d4525304eef830595
#
_entry.id   d61101d11ce2160d4525304eef830595
#
_cell.length_a   1.000
_cell.length_b   1.000
_cell.length_c   1.000
_cell.angle_alpha   90.00
_cell.angle_beta   90.00
_cell.angle_gamma   90.00
#
_symmetry.space_group_name_H-M   'P 1'
#
loop_
_entity.id
_entity.type
_entity.pdbx_description
1 polymer ?
#
loop_
_entity_poly.entity_id
_entity_poly.type
_entity_poly.pdbx_seq_one_letter_code
_entity_poly.pdbx_strand_id
1 'polypeptide(L)'
;MNTATKLDWKTLCSQNDLVPFSGVAAKLDEAQIALFYLPGEEESLFAVCNHDPVSSANVIARGLIGDVNGEPVVASPLYKQHYALKSGLCLEDESLQLRTFPVRINGDHVEVLNA
;
A
#
# COMPACT_ATOMS: atom_id res chain seq x y z
N MET A 1 -17.04 18.15 21.54
CA MET A 1 -16.81 17.84 20.77
C MET A 1 -16.36 16.99 20.17
N ASN A 2 -16.16 16.49 20.25
CA ASN A 2 -15.52 15.90 19.62
C ASN A 2 -15.63 15.31 18.47
N THR A 3 -15.79 15.61 17.96
CA THR A 3 -15.75 15.50 16.51
C THR A 3 -14.44 15.03 16.00
N ALA A 4 -13.43 15.27 16.75
CA ALA A 4 -12.09 14.85 16.37
C ALA A 4 -11.96 13.34 16.18
N THR A 5 -12.91 12.60 16.72
CA THR A 5 -12.85 11.15 16.63
C THR A 5 -13.48 10.59 15.36
N LYS A 6 -14.08 11.44 14.55
CA LYS A 6 -14.70 10.96 13.33
C LYS A 6 -13.65 10.62 12.30
N LEU A 7 -13.60 9.36 11.92
CA LEU A 7 -12.68 8.88 10.90
C LEU A 7 -13.31 9.06 9.53
N ASP A 8 -12.48 9.47 8.57
CA ASP A 8 -12.93 9.77 7.23
C ASP A 8 -12.37 8.73 6.25
N TRP A 9 -13.06 7.60 6.18
CA TRP A 9 -12.69 6.53 5.24
C TRP A 9 -13.15 6.91 3.85
N LYS A 10 -12.25 6.76 2.88
CA LYS A 10 -12.53 7.07 1.49
C LYS A 10 -12.47 5.80 0.66
N THR A 11 -13.47 5.61 -0.19
CA THR A 11 -13.49 4.48 -1.12
C THR A 11 -12.53 4.76 -2.28
N LEU A 12 -11.62 3.84 -2.52
CA LEU A 12 -10.69 3.93 -3.64
C LEU A 12 -11.14 3.13 -4.84
N CYS A 13 -11.68 1.93 -4.59
CA CYS A 13 -12.06 1.04 -5.67
C CYS A 13 -12.98 -0.04 -5.13
N SER A 14 -13.42 -0.92 -6.02
CA SER A 14 -14.18 -2.10 -5.66
C SER A 14 -13.22 -3.24 -5.32
N GLN A 15 -13.67 -4.16 -4.49
CA GLN A 15 -12.90 -5.37 -4.20
C GLN A 15 -12.55 -6.12 -5.48
N ASN A 16 -13.41 -6.06 -6.49
CA ASN A 16 -13.17 -6.74 -7.76
C ASN A 16 -12.03 -6.11 -8.57
N ASP A 17 -11.60 -4.92 -8.23
CA ASP A 17 -10.48 -4.26 -8.90
C ASP A 17 -9.14 -4.74 -8.38
N LEU A 18 -9.11 -5.49 -7.28
CA LEU A 18 -7.88 -6.00 -6.71
C LEU A 18 -7.40 -7.22 -7.48
N VAL A 19 -6.07 -7.32 -7.65
CA VAL A 19 -5.45 -8.45 -8.34
C VAL A 19 -4.63 -9.24 -7.32
N PRO A 20 -4.94 -10.53 -7.13
CA PRO A 20 -4.21 -11.34 -6.14
C PRO A 20 -2.70 -11.32 -6.38
N PHE A 21 -1.95 -11.11 -5.31
CA PHE A 21 -0.49 -11.10 -5.29
C PHE A 21 0.11 -10.08 -6.25
N SER A 22 -0.58 -8.93 -6.39
CA SER A 22 -0.16 -7.88 -7.30
C SER A 22 -0.57 -6.53 -6.74
N GLY A 23 -0.09 -5.46 -7.36
CA GLY A 23 -0.41 -4.10 -6.96
C GLY A 23 -1.37 -3.45 -7.93
N VAL A 24 -2.20 -2.56 -7.38
CA VAL A 24 -3.13 -1.75 -8.16
C VAL A 24 -2.94 -0.30 -7.70
N ALA A 25 -2.79 0.61 -8.64
CA ALA A 25 -2.64 2.03 -8.31
C ALA A 25 -4.00 2.69 -8.22
N ALA A 26 -4.17 3.54 -7.22
CA ALA A 26 -5.38 4.31 -7.04
C ALA A 26 -5.01 5.69 -6.52
N LYS A 27 -5.90 6.66 -6.72
CA LYS A 27 -5.64 8.03 -6.30
C LYS A 27 -6.57 8.42 -5.17
N LEU A 28 -6.00 8.98 -4.11
CA LEU A 28 -6.75 9.50 -2.98
C LEU A 28 -6.40 10.98 -2.84
N ASP A 29 -7.32 11.86 -3.26
CA ASP A 29 -7.06 13.29 -3.30
C ASP A 29 -5.79 13.56 -4.10
N GLU A 30 -4.73 14.08 -3.48
CA GLU A 30 -3.47 14.34 -4.16
C GLU A 30 -2.49 13.18 -4.05
N ALA A 31 -2.81 12.18 -3.25
CA ALA A 31 -1.90 11.06 -3.00
C ALA A 31 -2.13 9.94 -4.00
N GLN A 32 -1.04 9.30 -4.42
CA GLN A 32 -1.12 8.08 -5.23
C GLN A 32 -0.85 6.90 -4.32
N ILE A 33 -1.75 5.92 -4.34
CA ILE A 33 -1.70 4.78 -3.43
C ILE A 33 -1.52 3.51 -4.23
N ALA A 34 -0.64 2.64 -3.74
CA ALA A 34 -0.48 1.29 -4.27
C ALA A 34 -1.18 0.35 -3.31
N LEU A 35 -2.15 -0.42 -3.82
CA LEU A 35 -2.88 -1.42 -3.07
C LEU A 35 -2.35 -2.79 -3.42
N PHE A 36 -1.95 -3.57 -2.41
CA PHE A 36 -1.45 -4.93 -2.60
C PHE A 36 -2.37 -5.90 -1.90
N TYR A 37 -2.81 -6.93 -2.64
CA TYR A 37 -3.77 -7.91 -2.15
C TYR A 37 -3.12 -9.28 -2.11
N LEU A 38 -3.00 -9.84 -0.89
CA LEU A 38 -2.36 -11.13 -0.65
C LEU A 38 -3.38 -12.07 -0.02
N PRO A 39 -4.30 -12.63 -0.82
CA PRO A 39 -5.33 -13.52 -0.25
C PRO A 39 -4.72 -14.74 0.40
N GLY A 40 -5.31 -15.15 1.51
CA GLY A 40 -4.81 -16.30 2.26
C GLY A 40 -3.86 -15.95 3.39
N GLU A 41 -3.36 -14.72 3.40
CA GLU A 41 -2.52 -14.25 4.51
C GLU A 41 -3.40 -13.69 5.62
N GLU A 42 -2.89 -13.69 6.85
CA GLU A 42 -3.62 -13.15 7.98
C GLU A 42 -3.97 -11.67 7.72
N GLU A 43 -3.00 -10.92 7.28
CA GLU A 43 -3.23 -9.56 6.81
C GLU A 43 -3.10 -9.60 5.29
N SER A 44 -4.22 -9.42 4.60
CA SER A 44 -4.29 -9.69 3.17
C SER A 44 -4.29 -8.43 2.30
N LEU A 45 -4.39 -7.25 2.89
CA LEU A 45 -4.52 -6.02 2.11
C LEU A 45 -3.64 -4.93 2.69
N PHE A 46 -2.85 -4.31 1.83
CA PHE A 46 -1.92 -3.25 2.23
C PHE A 46 -2.07 -2.05 1.31
N ALA A 47 -1.96 -0.86 1.88
CA ALA A 47 -1.98 0.39 1.13
C ALA A 47 -0.75 1.20 1.48
N VAL A 48 0.09 1.46 0.48
CA VAL A 48 1.31 2.25 0.67
C VAL A 48 1.35 3.33 -0.41
N CYS A 49 2.18 4.34 -0.19
CA CYS A 49 2.36 5.39 -1.19
C CYS A 49 2.95 4.79 -2.46
N ASN A 50 2.38 5.16 -3.61
CA ASN A 50 2.84 4.64 -4.89
C ASN A 50 4.11 5.33 -5.38
N HIS A 51 4.52 6.39 -4.73
CA HIS A 51 5.69 7.18 -5.11
C HIS A 51 6.96 6.53 -4.60
N ASP A 52 7.86 6.17 -5.53
CA ASP A 52 9.15 5.58 -5.20
C ASP A 52 10.10 6.72 -4.80
N PRO A 53 10.59 6.76 -3.56
CA PRO A 53 11.43 7.87 -3.11
C PRO A 53 12.81 7.90 -3.77
N VAL A 54 13.25 6.79 -4.36
CA VAL A 54 14.56 6.75 -5.02
C VAL A 54 14.46 7.26 -6.44
N SER A 55 13.47 6.79 -7.20
CA SER A 55 13.31 7.18 -8.60
C SER A 55 12.46 8.41 -8.81
N SER A 56 11.69 8.80 -7.80
CA SER A 56 10.70 9.89 -7.87
C SER A 56 9.59 9.61 -8.88
N ALA A 57 9.33 8.34 -9.14
CA ALA A 57 8.26 7.93 -10.06
C ALA A 57 7.17 7.19 -9.30
N ASN A 58 5.94 7.24 -9.80
CA ASN A 58 4.80 6.57 -9.18
C ASN A 58 4.68 5.16 -9.73
N VAL A 59 5.54 4.26 -9.24
CA VAL A 59 5.70 2.93 -9.84
C VAL A 59 5.63 1.78 -8.83
N ILE A 60 5.40 2.06 -7.55
CA ILE A 60 5.45 1.01 -6.53
C ILE A 60 4.41 -0.08 -6.79
N ALA A 61 3.22 0.30 -7.30
CA ALA A 61 2.18 -0.69 -7.62
C ALA A 61 2.62 -1.69 -8.68
N ARG A 62 3.65 -1.37 -9.47
CA ARG A 62 4.19 -2.26 -10.49
C ARG A 62 5.31 -3.15 -9.95
N GLY A 63 5.64 -3.02 -8.68
CA GLY A 63 6.70 -3.80 -8.08
C GLY A 63 6.31 -5.25 -7.88
N LEU A 64 7.31 -6.07 -7.60
CA LEU A 64 7.10 -7.50 -7.37
C LEU A 64 6.95 -7.76 -5.89
N ILE A 65 5.90 -8.49 -5.54
CA ILE A 65 5.66 -8.90 -4.16
C ILE A 65 6.56 -10.08 -3.84
N GLY A 66 7.17 -10.04 -2.67
CA GLY A 66 8.00 -11.12 -2.18
C GLY A 66 7.81 -11.30 -0.70
N ASP A 67 8.65 -12.14 -0.12
CA ASP A 67 8.60 -12.47 1.30
C ASP A 67 10.03 -12.52 1.81
N VAL A 68 10.28 -11.79 2.91
CA VAL A 68 11.59 -11.81 3.57
C VAL A 68 11.36 -12.20 5.02
N ASN A 69 11.81 -13.39 5.38
CA ASN A 69 11.67 -13.92 6.74
C ASN A 69 10.23 -13.91 7.23
N GLY A 70 9.29 -14.21 6.33
CA GLY A 70 7.87 -14.26 6.70
C GLY A 70 7.15 -12.94 6.60
N GLU A 71 7.85 -11.86 6.22
CA GLU A 71 7.23 -10.55 6.07
C GLU A 71 7.02 -10.22 4.60
N PRO A 72 5.79 -9.82 4.21
CA PRO A 72 5.55 -9.45 2.82
C PRO A 72 6.25 -8.13 2.48
N VAL A 73 6.88 -8.12 1.31
CA VAL A 73 7.60 -6.96 0.83
C VAL A 73 7.23 -6.69 -0.62
N VAL A 74 7.50 -5.48 -1.10
CA VAL A 74 7.42 -5.16 -2.52
C VAL A 74 8.79 -4.64 -2.96
N ALA A 75 9.26 -5.15 -4.10
CA ALA A 75 10.51 -4.68 -4.70
C ALA A 75 10.16 -3.62 -5.75
N SER A 76 10.75 -2.44 -5.63
CA SER A 76 10.56 -1.39 -6.62
C SER A 76 11.03 -1.87 -7.99
N PRO A 77 10.27 -1.61 -9.06
CA PRO A 77 10.65 -2.09 -10.38
C PRO A 77 11.87 -1.39 -10.98
N LEU A 78 12.24 -0.22 -10.47
CA LEU A 78 13.31 0.58 -11.07
C LEU A 78 14.65 0.32 -10.43
N TYR A 79 14.75 0.41 -9.10
CA TYR A 79 16.03 0.24 -8.42
C TYR A 79 16.05 -0.95 -7.48
N LYS A 80 14.95 -1.67 -7.42
CA LYS A 80 14.81 -2.96 -6.72
C LYS A 80 15.00 -2.90 -5.22
N GLN A 81 14.82 -1.73 -4.62
CA GLN A 81 14.74 -1.66 -3.17
C GLN A 81 13.51 -2.41 -2.70
N HIS A 82 13.63 -3.09 -1.55
CA HIS A 82 12.52 -3.83 -0.95
C HIS A 82 11.92 -3.03 0.18
N TYR A 83 10.61 -2.86 0.14
CA TYR A 83 9.87 -2.15 1.18
C TYR A 83 8.92 -3.12 1.85
N ALA A 84 8.96 -3.15 3.19
CA ALA A 84 8.00 -3.97 3.95
C ALA A 84 6.60 -3.36 3.76
N LEU A 85 5.64 -4.19 3.38
CA LEU A 85 4.29 -3.69 3.12
C LEU A 85 3.60 -3.21 4.39
N LYS A 86 3.91 -3.82 5.51
CA LYS A 86 3.28 -3.50 6.78
C LYS A 86 3.74 -2.15 7.33
N SER A 87 5.03 -1.87 7.27
CA SER A 87 5.61 -0.66 7.84
C SER A 87 6.02 0.39 6.82
N GLY A 88 6.23 -0.01 5.57
CA GLY A 88 6.77 0.85 4.54
C GLY A 88 8.27 1.01 4.58
N LEU A 89 8.95 0.39 5.54
CA LEU A 89 10.40 0.59 5.69
C LEU A 89 11.18 -0.15 4.61
N CYS A 90 12.21 0.53 4.09
CA CYS A 90 13.11 -0.07 3.13
C CYS A 90 14.09 -0.99 3.86
N LEU A 91 14.24 -2.21 3.34
CA LEU A 91 15.11 -3.20 3.99
C LEU A 91 16.59 -2.89 3.79
N GLU A 92 16.94 -2.24 2.70
CA GLU A 92 18.33 -1.93 2.36
C GLU A 92 18.79 -0.58 2.85
N ASP A 93 17.86 0.32 3.20
CA ASP A 93 18.20 1.70 3.56
C ASP A 93 17.14 2.23 4.52
N GLU A 94 17.45 2.23 5.81
CA GLU A 94 16.48 2.63 6.82
C GLU A 94 16.12 4.12 6.76
N SER A 95 16.79 4.91 5.94
CA SER A 95 16.39 6.30 5.75
C SER A 95 15.23 6.43 4.77
N LEU A 96 14.89 5.37 4.06
CA LEU A 96 13.80 5.37 3.09
C LEU A 96 12.59 4.67 3.68
N GLN A 97 11.42 5.25 3.46
CA GLN A 97 10.17 4.68 3.96
C GLN A 97 9.03 5.13 3.07
N LEU A 98 8.16 4.19 2.72
CA LEU A 98 6.90 4.50 2.05
C LEU A 98 5.87 4.82 3.13
N ARG A 99 5.06 5.85 2.90
CA ARG A 99 3.93 6.11 3.77
C ARG A 99 2.93 4.97 3.64
N THR A 100 2.40 4.50 4.78
CA THR A 100 1.36 3.47 4.79
C THR A 100 0.03 4.11 5.17
N PHE A 101 -1.05 3.47 4.74
CA PHE A 101 -2.41 3.96 4.99
C PHE A 101 -3.22 2.83 5.60
N PRO A 102 -4.03 3.09 6.63
CA PRO A 102 -4.99 2.10 7.08
C PRO A 102 -5.94 1.78 5.93
N VAL A 103 -6.21 0.49 5.72
CA VAL A 103 -7.02 0.03 4.61
C VAL A 103 -7.95 -1.06 5.09
N ARG A 104 -9.16 -1.11 4.53
CA ARG A 104 -10.15 -2.13 4.88
C ARG A 104 -11.05 -2.41 3.70
N ILE A 105 -11.72 -3.56 3.75
CA ILE A 105 -12.81 -3.87 2.83
C ILE A 105 -14.10 -3.72 3.61
N ASN A 106 -14.98 -2.87 3.11
CA ASN A 106 -16.27 -2.63 3.71
C ASN A 106 -17.34 -2.98 2.68
N GLY A 107 -17.98 -4.16 2.87
CA GLY A 107 -18.86 -4.69 1.84
C GLY A 107 -18.05 -5.01 0.60
N ASP A 108 -18.31 -4.29 -0.47
CA ASP A 108 -17.62 -4.48 -1.74
C ASP A 108 -16.61 -3.36 -2.02
N HIS A 109 -16.45 -2.45 -1.07
CA HIS A 109 -15.61 -1.27 -1.26
C HIS A 109 -14.27 -1.41 -0.55
N VAL A 110 -13.19 -1.05 -1.25
CA VAL A 110 -11.87 -0.92 -0.64
C VAL A 110 -11.73 0.52 -0.18
N GLU A 111 -11.55 0.70 1.12
CA GLU A 111 -11.50 2.01 1.74
C GLU A 111 -10.16 2.23 2.43
N VAL A 112 -9.65 3.45 2.33
CA VAL A 112 -8.44 3.85 3.04
C VAL A 112 -8.73 5.07 3.87
N LEU A 113 -7.91 5.24 4.89
CA LEU A 113 -7.97 6.38 5.79
C LEU A 113 -6.75 7.25 5.53
N ASN A 114 -6.99 8.49 5.17
CA ASN A 114 -5.91 9.45 4.95
C ASN A 114 -5.60 10.12 6.28
N ALA A 115 -4.87 9.41 7.12
CA ALA A 115 -4.57 9.87 8.48
C ALA A 115 -3.12 10.21 8.64
#